data_e3763342faef52d23613a558afa36afe
#
_entry.id   e3763342faef52d23613a558afa36afe
#
_cell.length_a   1.000
_cell.length_b   1.000
_cell.length_c   1.000
_cell.angle_alpha   90.00
_cell.angle_beta   90.00
_cell.angle_gamma   90.00
#
_symmetry.space_group_name_H-M   'P 1'
#
loop_
_entity.id
_entity.type
_entity.pdbx_description
1 polymer ?
#
loop_
_entity_poly.entity_id
_entity_poly.type
_entity_poly.pdbx_seq_one_letter_code
_entity_poly.pdbx_strand_id
1 'polypeptide(L)'
;MRKHGFSAVLLLAIIALSTVTWLNLSAKNKPVSRTSTEISLPTPMDVEASNEVLPLPDLLELDNIPQNANPTEQVNMVGAPQNRPASTLPSQPAQSGPMLIDGRPINNNQQTIRKFTPLVRAPIDGFSRTTPSGSVPSPHADGRSVLTAYAKPFTPQDETKYISLVVGGLGLNPAITRQAIDNLPGAVTLSFAADAPGLQGWVDKARAHGHEVMIELPMQGAGATETRTLTIAGPDTANIKNLEYLLSRTQGYFAVTNYDGDRLVNDETALLPIIKTLKNAGLGFVYDGAIDNARIDPLAKREGLPLVSAYGYLDDKQQDSISVRRSIQTLAKESYENVPIGMGFAYGGTIDGIKAWLASKPKDTEIAPVSYALKKR
;
A
#
# COMPACT_ATOMS: atom_id res chain seq x y z
N MET A 1 15.77 -27.38 -69.72
CA MET A 1 14.90 -27.90 -68.62
C MET A 1 15.62 -27.87 -67.28
N ARG A 2 15.77 -26.72 -66.62
CA ARG A 2 16.36 -26.61 -65.25
C ARG A 2 15.98 -25.27 -64.58
N LYS A 3 14.69 -24.88 -64.50
CA LYS A 3 14.24 -23.63 -63.83
C LYS A 3 13.07 -23.80 -62.85
N HIS A 4 12.55 -25.02 -62.65
CA HIS A 4 11.39 -25.23 -61.78
C HIS A 4 11.70 -25.94 -60.45
N GLY A 5 12.92 -26.43 -60.21
CA GLY A 5 13.29 -27.10 -58.96
C GLY A 5 13.56 -26.16 -57.80
N PHE A 6 14.04 -24.95 -58.06
CA PHE A 6 14.39 -23.99 -57.01
C PHE A 6 13.14 -23.33 -56.38
N SER A 7 12.05 -23.20 -57.14
CA SER A 7 10.81 -22.58 -56.66
C SER A 7 10.04 -23.49 -55.70
N ALA A 8 10.06 -24.81 -55.94
CA ALA A 8 9.35 -25.79 -55.11
C ALA A 8 10.03 -25.97 -53.75
N VAL A 9 11.36 -25.96 -53.67
CA VAL A 9 12.12 -26.09 -52.42
C VAL A 9 11.95 -24.83 -51.55
N LEU A 10 11.91 -23.63 -52.16
CA LEU A 10 11.68 -22.38 -51.45
C LEU A 10 10.25 -22.31 -50.88
N LEU A 11 9.25 -22.80 -51.61
CA LEU A 11 7.86 -22.85 -51.17
C LEU A 11 7.67 -23.81 -49.97
N LEU A 12 8.31 -24.99 -50.03
CA LEU A 12 8.29 -25.95 -48.93
C LEU A 12 9.03 -25.44 -47.67
N ALA A 13 10.12 -24.68 -47.84
CA ALA A 13 10.82 -24.06 -46.71
C ALA A 13 9.98 -22.95 -46.05
N ILE A 14 9.24 -22.15 -46.81
CA ILE A 14 8.34 -21.11 -46.27
C ILE A 14 7.16 -21.74 -45.53
N ILE A 15 6.59 -22.83 -46.07
CA ILE A 15 5.50 -23.57 -45.39
C ILE A 15 6.00 -24.21 -44.09
N ALA A 16 7.20 -24.79 -44.07
CA ALA A 16 7.79 -25.36 -42.88
C ALA A 16 8.10 -24.31 -41.82
N LEU A 17 8.62 -23.12 -42.20
CA LEU A 17 8.84 -22.02 -41.26
C LEU A 17 7.52 -21.44 -40.69
N SER A 18 6.49 -21.33 -41.53
CA SER A 18 5.18 -20.83 -41.08
C SER A 18 4.47 -21.79 -40.12
N THR A 19 4.62 -23.11 -40.32
CA THR A 19 4.05 -24.12 -39.40
C THR A 19 4.79 -24.18 -38.07
N VAL A 20 6.13 -24.02 -38.06
CA VAL A 20 6.92 -23.98 -36.82
C VAL A 20 6.61 -22.70 -36.01
N THR A 21 6.45 -21.54 -36.70
CA THR A 21 6.04 -20.29 -36.03
C THR A 21 4.62 -20.37 -35.49
N TRP A 22 3.70 -20.98 -36.22
CA TRP A 22 2.32 -21.17 -35.75
C TRP A 22 2.22 -22.14 -34.59
N LEU A 23 2.96 -23.24 -34.59
CA LEU A 23 3.06 -24.19 -33.47
C LEU A 23 3.68 -23.56 -32.22
N ASN A 24 4.70 -22.71 -32.36
CA ASN A 24 5.29 -21.99 -31.22
C ASN A 24 4.38 -20.91 -30.64
N LEU A 25 3.60 -20.21 -31.48
CA LEU A 25 2.57 -19.27 -31.02
C LEU A 25 1.39 -20.00 -30.35
N SER A 26 0.96 -21.15 -30.90
CA SER A 26 -0.10 -21.97 -30.26
C SER A 26 0.34 -22.60 -28.93
N ALA A 27 1.62 -22.94 -28.77
CA ALA A 27 2.15 -23.48 -27.52
C ALA A 27 2.24 -22.44 -26.39
N LYS A 28 2.41 -21.14 -26.75
CA LYS A 28 2.41 -20.04 -25.79
C LYS A 28 1.00 -19.63 -25.30
N ASN A 29 -0.03 -19.99 -26.06
CA ASN A 29 -1.42 -19.64 -25.76
C ASN A 29 -2.25 -20.79 -25.21
N LYS A 30 -1.66 -21.86 -24.69
CA LYS A 30 -2.42 -22.85 -23.93
C LYS A 30 -2.73 -22.25 -22.55
N PRO A 31 -4.00 -22.09 -22.19
CA PRO A 31 -4.33 -21.74 -20.83
C PRO A 31 -3.81 -22.84 -19.93
N VAL A 32 -3.04 -22.50 -18.91
CA VAL A 32 -2.68 -23.41 -17.83
C VAL A 32 -3.99 -23.79 -17.15
N SER A 33 -4.49 -25.00 -17.43
CA SER A 33 -5.64 -25.54 -16.71
C SER A 33 -5.20 -25.70 -15.25
N ARG A 34 -5.63 -24.76 -14.41
CA ARG A 34 -5.61 -24.94 -12.96
C ARG A 34 -6.57 -26.10 -12.69
N THR A 35 -6.02 -27.25 -12.29
CA THR A 35 -6.79 -28.32 -11.71
C THR A 35 -7.35 -27.76 -10.40
N SER A 36 -8.60 -27.30 -10.42
CA SER A 36 -9.35 -27.08 -9.21
C SER A 36 -9.54 -28.43 -8.56
N THR A 37 -8.78 -28.70 -7.51
CA THR A 37 -9.09 -29.77 -6.60
C THR A 37 -10.40 -29.33 -5.91
N GLU A 38 -11.53 -29.90 -6.34
CA GLU A 38 -12.78 -29.80 -5.61
C GLU A 38 -12.53 -30.38 -4.22
N ILE A 39 -12.39 -29.51 -3.23
CA ILE A 39 -12.54 -29.90 -1.84
C ILE A 39 -14.04 -30.11 -1.66
N SER A 40 -14.48 -31.35 -1.70
CA SER A 40 -15.84 -31.73 -1.31
C SER A 40 -16.02 -31.33 0.16
N LEU A 41 -16.83 -30.31 0.40
CA LEU A 41 -17.34 -29.98 1.72
C LEU A 41 -18.14 -31.21 2.22
N PRO A 42 -17.94 -31.64 3.47
CA PRO A 42 -18.78 -32.68 4.05
C PRO A 42 -20.22 -32.20 4.04
N THR A 43 -21.12 -33.07 3.57
CA THR A 43 -22.58 -32.91 3.65
C THR A 43 -22.99 -32.55 5.08
N PRO A 44 -23.90 -31.60 5.29
CA PRO A 44 -24.44 -31.35 6.62
C PRO A 44 -25.10 -32.62 7.13
N MET A 45 -24.64 -33.12 8.27
CA MET A 45 -25.41 -34.15 9.01
C MET A 45 -26.66 -33.49 9.50
N ASP A 46 -27.79 -34.17 9.23
CA ASP A 46 -29.11 -33.85 9.76
C ASP A 46 -29.01 -33.81 11.30
N VAL A 47 -28.99 -32.59 11.85
CA VAL A 47 -29.19 -32.39 13.28
C VAL A 47 -30.69 -32.30 13.49
N GLU A 48 -31.26 -33.36 14.00
CA GLU A 48 -32.61 -33.34 14.54
C GLU A 48 -32.76 -32.22 15.56
N ALA A 49 -33.72 -31.35 15.31
CA ALA A 49 -34.06 -30.24 16.20
C ALA A 49 -34.62 -30.78 17.49
N SER A 50 -33.79 -30.87 18.53
CA SER A 50 -34.30 -30.95 19.90
C SER A 50 -34.63 -29.53 20.36
N ASN A 51 -35.95 -29.26 20.44
CA ASN A 51 -36.49 -28.05 21.08
C ASN A 51 -36.25 -28.11 22.60
N GLU A 52 -35.08 -27.73 23.04
CA GLU A 52 -34.83 -27.42 24.44
C GLU A 52 -34.49 -25.92 24.56
N VAL A 53 -35.54 -25.17 24.92
CA VAL A 53 -35.42 -23.74 25.23
C VAL A 53 -34.75 -23.63 26.61
N LEU A 54 -33.47 -23.28 26.62
CA LEU A 54 -32.79 -22.86 27.84
C LEU A 54 -33.29 -21.48 28.24
N PRO A 55 -33.73 -21.28 29.50
CA PRO A 55 -34.17 -19.97 29.93
C PRO A 55 -33.02 -18.96 30.01
N LEU A 56 -33.25 -17.78 29.44
CA LEU A 56 -32.39 -16.63 29.58
C LEU A 56 -32.22 -16.26 31.09
N PRO A 57 -31.03 -15.95 31.56
CA PRO A 57 -30.86 -15.41 32.92
C PRO A 57 -31.51 -14.02 33.00
N ASP A 58 -32.25 -13.83 34.06
CA ASP A 58 -33.00 -12.64 34.43
C ASP A 58 -32.04 -11.43 34.64
N LEU A 59 -32.19 -10.42 33.78
CA LEU A 59 -31.46 -9.16 33.85
C LEU A 59 -32.17 -8.17 34.81
N LEU A 60 -32.33 -8.54 36.07
CA LEU A 60 -32.82 -7.68 37.12
C LEU A 60 -32.00 -7.90 38.40
N GLU A 61 -30.81 -7.32 38.47
CA GLU A 61 -30.18 -6.93 39.74
C GLU A 61 -28.86 -6.18 39.44
N LEU A 62 -28.96 -4.92 39.03
CA LEU A 62 -27.88 -3.94 39.09
C LEU A 62 -28.39 -2.59 39.59
N ASP A 63 -29.10 -2.63 40.73
CA ASP A 63 -29.34 -1.45 41.54
C ASP A 63 -28.69 -1.68 42.91
N ASN A 64 -27.39 -1.35 43.02
CA ASN A 64 -26.73 -0.98 44.29
C ASN A 64 -25.26 -0.63 44.03
N ILE A 65 -25.03 0.54 43.45
CA ILE A 65 -23.75 1.23 43.61
C ILE A 65 -23.97 2.39 44.60
N PRO A 66 -23.35 2.42 45.76
CA PRO A 66 -23.47 3.56 46.66
C PRO A 66 -22.72 4.76 46.09
N GLN A 67 -23.47 5.80 45.75
CA GLN A 67 -22.94 7.14 45.57
C GLN A 67 -22.64 7.71 46.93
N ASN A 68 -21.38 7.73 47.34
CA ASN A 68 -20.80 8.72 48.26
C ASN A 68 -19.32 8.44 48.51
N ALA A 69 -18.47 9.20 47.87
CA ALA A 69 -17.15 9.52 48.41
C ALA A 69 -16.78 10.95 47.99
N ASN A 70 -16.96 11.88 48.85
CA ASN A 70 -16.42 13.23 48.80
C ASN A 70 -14.89 13.19 48.89
N PRO A 71 -14.14 13.95 48.11
CA PRO A 71 -12.70 14.08 48.20
C PRO A 71 -12.36 15.27 49.14
N THR A 72 -12.20 15.02 50.41
CA THR A 72 -11.52 15.96 51.33
C THR A 72 -11.01 15.18 52.53
N GLU A 73 -9.81 14.63 52.41
CA GLU A 73 -8.99 14.33 53.57
C GLU A 73 -7.55 14.83 53.31
N GLN A 74 -7.28 15.93 54.07
CA GLN A 74 -5.94 16.49 54.20
C GLN A 74 -5.11 15.51 55.04
N VAL A 75 -4.03 14.99 54.47
CA VAL A 75 -3.02 14.26 55.23
C VAL A 75 -2.02 15.27 55.80
N ASN A 76 -2.06 15.43 57.13
CA ASN A 76 -1.11 16.19 57.92
C ASN A 76 0.31 15.66 57.75
N MET A 77 1.20 16.50 57.28
CA MET A 77 2.64 16.28 57.31
C MET A 77 3.19 16.62 58.69
N VAL A 78 3.66 15.63 59.41
CA VAL A 78 4.42 15.78 60.64
C VAL A 78 5.91 15.81 60.34
N GLY A 79 6.58 16.92 60.74
CA GLY A 79 7.92 16.97 61.23
C GLY A 79 9.09 16.74 60.28
N ALA A 80 9.65 17.82 59.77
CA ALA A 80 11.02 17.87 59.29
C ALA A 80 12.00 18.15 60.44
N PRO A 81 13.15 17.49 60.56
CA PRO A 81 14.27 18.00 61.34
C PRO A 81 15.17 18.89 60.46
N GLN A 82 15.34 20.11 60.96
CA GLN A 82 16.33 21.07 60.47
C GLN A 82 17.75 20.66 60.86
N ASN A 83 18.72 21.14 60.04
CA ASN A 83 20.15 21.27 60.27
C ASN A 83 21.04 20.16 59.68
N ARG A 84 21.56 20.48 58.49
CA ARG A 84 22.94 20.19 58.11
C ARG A 84 23.54 21.39 57.35
N PRO A 85 24.80 21.76 57.61
CA PRO A 85 25.41 22.93 57.02
C PRO A 85 25.84 22.70 55.56
N ALA A 86 25.74 23.75 54.77
CA ALA A 86 26.19 23.80 53.39
C ALA A 86 27.66 23.46 53.26
N SER A 87 27.97 22.38 52.57
CA SER A 87 29.33 22.06 52.13
C SER A 87 29.48 22.60 50.70
N THR A 88 30.26 23.66 50.55
CA THR A 88 30.73 24.21 49.28
C THR A 88 31.73 23.24 48.66
N LEU A 89 31.32 22.52 47.62
CA LEU A 89 32.26 21.82 46.71
C LEU A 89 32.45 22.66 45.47
N PRO A 90 33.70 22.81 44.98
CA PRO A 90 33.97 23.55 43.75
C PRO A 90 33.43 22.76 42.57
N SER A 91 32.75 23.46 41.65
CA SER A 91 32.27 22.96 40.36
C SER A 91 33.47 22.63 39.44
N GLN A 92 33.78 21.35 39.33
CA GLN A 92 34.61 20.86 38.21
C GLN A 92 33.68 20.68 36.99
N PRO A 93 34.10 21.07 35.80
CA PRO A 93 33.38 20.77 34.57
C PRO A 93 33.38 19.26 34.34
N ALA A 94 32.19 18.68 34.20
CA ALA A 94 32.02 17.27 33.88
C ALA A 94 32.68 16.99 32.52
N GLN A 95 33.81 16.31 32.53
CA GLN A 95 34.34 15.65 31.34
C GLN A 95 33.42 14.48 31.01
N SER A 96 32.59 14.62 29.96
CA SER A 96 31.82 13.54 29.38
C SER A 96 32.80 12.58 28.66
N GLY A 97 33.32 11.61 29.40
CA GLY A 97 33.97 10.45 28.80
C GLY A 97 32.95 9.54 28.08
N PRO A 98 33.40 8.72 27.14
CA PRO A 98 32.50 7.81 26.46
C PRO A 98 31.86 6.81 27.44
N MET A 99 30.56 6.62 27.33
CA MET A 99 29.84 5.64 28.12
C MET A 99 30.38 4.24 27.77
N LEU A 100 30.76 3.45 28.77
CA LEU A 100 31.29 2.10 28.60
C LEU A 100 30.24 1.08 29.08
N ILE A 101 29.99 0.02 28.31
CA ILE A 101 29.32 -1.19 28.75
C ILE A 101 30.34 -2.32 28.67
N ASP A 102 30.55 -3.02 29.79
CA ASP A 102 31.56 -4.09 29.93
C ASP A 102 33.01 -3.69 29.51
N GLY A 103 33.40 -2.44 29.85
CA GLY A 103 34.76 -1.96 29.60
C GLY A 103 35.08 -1.70 28.12
N ARG A 104 34.09 -1.75 27.23
CA ARG A 104 34.24 -1.42 25.81
C ARG A 104 33.55 -0.10 25.48
N PRO A 105 34.21 0.83 24.77
CA PRO A 105 33.56 2.06 24.37
C PRO A 105 32.39 1.76 23.45
N ILE A 106 31.22 2.29 23.76
CA ILE A 106 30.09 2.28 22.85
C ILE A 106 30.46 3.20 21.71
N ASN A 107 30.75 2.63 20.55
CA ASN A 107 30.98 3.40 19.36
C ASN A 107 29.65 3.94 18.85
N ASN A 108 29.26 5.13 19.31
CA ASN A 108 28.01 5.81 18.91
C ASN A 108 27.97 6.20 17.42
N ASN A 109 28.94 5.76 16.61
CA ASN A 109 29.05 6.10 15.20
C ASN A 109 28.26 5.16 14.26
N GLN A 110 27.35 4.34 14.75
CA GLN A 110 26.46 3.54 13.89
C GLN A 110 24.98 3.92 13.94
N GLN A 111 24.61 5.04 14.50
CA GLN A 111 23.39 5.68 14.03
C GLN A 111 23.74 6.38 12.71
N THR A 112 23.70 5.64 11.62
CA THR A 112 23.49 6.22 10.29
C THR A 112 22.18 6.98 10.41
N ILE A 113 22.27 8.28 10.69
CA ILE A 113 21.13 9.19 10.60
C ILE A 113 20.69 9.05 9.15
N ARG A 114 19.68 8.22 8.89
CA ARG A 114 19.03 8.15 7.60
C ARG A 114 18.44 9.53 7.39
N LYS A 115 19.10 10.33 6.57
CA LYS A 115 18.68 11.70 6.27
C LYS A 115 17.47 11.56 5.33
N PHE A 116 16.29 11.40 5.91
CA PHE A 116 15.06 11.46 5.15
C PHE A 116 14.88 12.89 4.67
N THR A 117 14.60 13.06 3.40
CA THR A 117 14.16 14.36 2.87
C THR A 117 12.64 14.41 3.01
N PRO A 118 12.09 15.18 3.95
CA PRO A 118 10.66 15.28 4.14
C PRO A 118 9.97 15.77 2.87
N LEU A 119 8.77 15.23 2.60
CA LEU A 119 7.89 15.76 1.58
C LEU A 119 7.05 16.90 2.16
N VAL A 120 6.53 17.75 1.28
CA VAL A 120 5.66 18.86 1.65
C VAL A 120 4.49 18.34 2.50
N ARG A 121 4.27 18.99 3.65
CA ARG A 121 3.17 18.62 4.55
C ARG A 121 1.82 18.90 3.90
N ALA A 122 0.85 18.06 4.20
CA ALA A 122 -0.54 18.26 3.82
C ALA A 122 -1.32 19.03 4.93
N PRO A 123 -2.39 19.77 4.56
CA PRO A 123 -2.83 20.05 3.20
C PRO A 123 -1.95 21.09 2.49
N ILE A 124 -1.91 21.00 1.14
CA ILE A 124 -1.38 22.07 0.30
C ILE A 124 -2.58 22.90 -0.16
N ASP A 125 -2.51 24.21 0.03
CA ASP A 125 -3.60 25.13 -0.31
C ASP A 125 -4.00 25.02 -1.78
N GLY A 126 -5.31 25.05 -2.04
CA GLY A 126 -5.88 24.97 -3.38
C GLY A 126 -5.98 23.57 -3.98
N PHE A 127 -5.51 22.51 -3.29
CA PHE A 127 -5.60 21.14 -3.79
C PHE A 127 -6.71 20.31 -3.15
N SER A 128 -7.71 20.97 -2.58
CA SER A 128 -8.90 20.31 -2.04
C SER A 128 -10.14 21.17 -2.22
N ARG A 129 -11.30 20.52 -2.21
CA ARG A 129 -12.63 21.16 -2.17
C ARG A 129 -13.45 20.57 -1.04
N THR A 130 -14.36 21.36 -0.49
CA THR A 130 -15.28 20.91 0.56
C THR A 130 -16.48 20.18 -0.06
N THR A 131 -16.86 19.05 0.53
CA THR A 131 -18.09 18.30 0.21
C THR A 131 -18.86 18.00 1.50
N PRO A 132 -20.08 17.48 1.43
CA PRO A 132 -20.78 16.99 2.62
C PRO A 132 -20.04 15.89 3.38
N SER A 133 -19.16 15.12 2.70
CA SER A 133 -18.34 14.09 3.30
C SER A 133 -17.05 14.62 3.95
N GLY A 134 -16.69 15.86 3.71
CA GLY A 134 -15.47 16.49 4.18
C GLY A 134 -14.64 17.10 3.05
N SER A 135 -13.35 17.33 3.30
CA SER A 135 -12.42 17.88 2.30
C SER A 135 -11.87 16.75 1.41
N VAL A 136 -12.15 16.82 0.11
CA VAL A 136 -11.71 15.85 -0.89
C VAL A 136 -10.68 16.48 -1.83
N PRO A 137 -9.77 15.70 -2.43
CA PRO A 137 -8.80 16.19 -3.41
C PRO A 137 -9.48 16.90 -4.59
N SER A 138 -8.83 17.96 -5.06
CA SER A 138 -9.25 18.73 -6.24
C SER A 138 -8.01 19.32 -6.92
N PRO A 139 -7.95 19.38 -8.26
CA PRO A 139 -6.90 20.11 -8.95
C PRO A 139 -6.87 21.58 -8.53
N HIS A 140 -5.69 22.16 -8.52
CA HIS A 140 -5.51 23.58 -8.26
C HIS A 140 -6.02 24.44 -9.43
N ALA A 141 -6.41 25.67 -9.14
CA ALA A 141 -6.95 26.60 -10.14
C ALA A 141 -5.98 26.91 -11.30
N ASP A 142 -4.66 26.73 -11.09
CA ASP A 142 -3.63 26.88 -12.12
C ASP A 142 -3.46 25.65 -13.04
N GLY A 143 -4.28 24.61 -12.85
CA GLY A 143 -4.27 23.37 -13.64
C GLY A 143 -3.37 22.26 -13.12
N ARG A 144 -2.59 22.47 -12.05
CA ARG A 144 -1.79 21.39 -11.45
C ARG A 144 -2.69 20.34 -10.79
N SER A 145 -2.38 19.08 -11.03
CA SER A 145 -3.11 17.95 -10.43
C SER A 145 -2.63 17.66 -9.01
N VAL A 146 -3.47 17.01 -8.22
CA VAL A 146 -3.14 16.45 -6.90
C VAL A 146 -2.01 15.42 -7.01
N LEU A 147 -2.04 14.59 -8.08
CA LEU A 147 -0.95 13.68 -8.41
C LEU A 147 0.42 14.41 -8.48
N THR A 148 0.45 15.59 -9.12
CA THR A 148 1.69 16.33 -9.26
C THR A 148 2.11 17.00 -7.95
N ALA A 149 1.15 17.56 -7.20
CA ALA A 149 1.40 18.31 -5.99
C ALA A 149 1.95 17.45 -4.84
N TYR A 150 1.45 16.23 -4.68
CA TYR A 150 1.87 15.33 -3.60
C TYR A 150 2.91 14.29 -4.00
N ALA A 151 3.29 14.24 -5.27
CA ALA A 151 4.35 13.38 -5.77
C ALA A 151 5.70 13.71 -5.11
N LYS A 152 6.51 12.67 -4.92
CA LYS A 152 7.92 12.84 -4.54
C LYS A 152 8.69 13.40 -5.73
N PRO A 153 9.49 14.48 -5.55
CA PRO A 153 10.43 14.93 -6.57
C PRO A 153 11.40 13.80 -6.94
N PHE A 154 11.54 13.54 -8.23
CA PHE A 154 12.39 12.48 -8.74
C PHE A 154 12.98 12.88 -10.09
N THR A 155 14.30 12.71 -10.22
CA THR A 155 15.02 12.90 -11.47
C THR A 155 15.73 11.58 -11.79
N PRO A 156 15.34 10.90 -12.90
CA PRO A 156 16.00 9.67 -13.30
C PRO A 156 17.47 9.97 -13.70
N GLN A 157 18.33 8.99 -13.49
CA GLN A 157 19.71 8.99 -13.95
C GLN A 157 19.83 8.11 -15.21
N ASP A 158 20.72 8.50 -16.11
CA ASP A 158 21.00 7.72 -17.31
C ASP A 158 21.57 6.34 -16.94
N GLU A 159 21.31 5.34 -17.75
CA GLU A 159 21.77 3.94 -17.58
C GLU A 159 21.28 3.25 -16.30
N THR A 160 20.39 3.88 -15.53
CA THR A 160 19.83 3.31 -14.32
C THR A 160 18.48 2.64 -14.60
N LYS A 161 18.34 1.40 -14.20
CA LYS A 161 17.08 0.65 -14.19
C LYS A 161 16.26 1.02 -12.97
N TYR A 162 14.98 1.16 -13.14
CA TYR A 162 14.10 1.53 -12.04
C TYR A 162 12.99 0.50 -11.83
N ILE A 163 12.73 0.19 -10.57
CA ILE A 163 11.51 -0.50 -10.13
C ILE A 163 10.78 0.39 -9.14
N SER A 164 9.49 0.20 -8.99
CA SER A 164 8.72 0.84 -7.92
C SER A 164 8.20 -0.22 -6.94
N LEU A 165 8.24 0.09 -5.66
CA LEU A 165 7.75 -0.79 -4.60
C LEU A 165 6.68 -0.07 -3.79
N VAL A 166 5.59 -0.79 -3.50
CA VAL A 166 4.47 -0.34 -2.67
C VAL A 166 4.30 -1.28 -1.49
N VAL A 167 4.13 -0.74 -0.30
CA VAL A 167 3.68 -1.50 0.87
C VAL A 167 2.30 -1.01 1.26
N GLY A 168 1.32 -1.90 1.18
CA GLY A 168 -0.10 -1.64 1.43
C GLY A 168 -0.61 -2.24 2.75
N GLY A 169 -1.90 -2.01 3.05
CA GLY A 169 -2.54 -2.47 4.29
C GLY A 169 -2.07 -1.72 5.53
N LEU A 170 -1.45 -0.53 5.36
CA LEU A 170 -0.92 0.26 6.47
C LEU A 170 -2.04 1.01 7.22
N GLY A 171 -1.74 1.36 8.46
CA GLY A 171 -2.66 2.08 9.35
C GLY A 171 -3.51 1.16 10.24
N LEU A 172 -3.73 -0.10 9.86
CA LEU A 172 -4.51 -1.08 10.62
C LEU A 172 -3.73 -1.69 11.79
N ASN A 173 -2.45 -1.96 11.59
CA ASN A 173 -1.54 -2.42 12.65
C ASN A 173 -0.49 -1.33 12.94
N PRO A 174 -0.58 -0.65 14.10
CA PRO A 174 0.33 0.46 14.42
C PRO A 174 1.81 0.06 14.53
N ALA A 175 2.12 -1.16 14.93
CA ALA A 175 3.51 -1.63 15.07
C ALA A 175 4.15 -1.81 13.69
N ILE A 176 3.49 -2.53 12.80
CA ILE A 176 3.96 -2.76 11.44
C ILE A 176 3.97 -1.46 10.64
N THR A 177 2.97 -0.60 10.83
CA THR A 177 2.91 0.71 10.16
C THR A 177 4.13 1.57 10.54
N ARG A 178 4.48 1.65 11.83
CA ARG A 178 5.72 2.33 12.27
C ARG A 178 6.95 1.69 11.68
N GLN A 179 7.03 0.35 11.68
CA GLN A 179 8.17 -0.37 11.12
C GLN A 179 8.37 -0.06 9.64
N ALA A 180 7.31 -0.02 8.85
CA ALA A 180 7.37 0.34 7.44
C ALA A 180 7.88 1.78 7.25
N ILE A 181 7.29 2.75 7.95
CA ILE A 181 7.66 4.17 7.85
C ILE A 181 9.11 4.41 8.29
N ASP A 182 9.54 3.81 9.41
CA ASP A 182 10.83 4.12 10.02
C ASP A 182 11.99 3.35 9.36
N ASN A 183 11.74 2.18 8.76
CA ASN A 183 12.80 1.28 8.27
C ASN A 183 12.93 1.17 6.75
N LEU A 184 11.92 1.57 5.99
CA LEU A 184 12.01 1.57 4.53
C LEU A 184 12.58 2.92 4.03
N PRO A 185 13.30 2.93 2.90
CA PRO A 185 13.72 4.20 2.31
C PRO A 185 12.52 4.96 1.75
N GLY A 186 12.56 6.29 1.80
CA GLY A 186 11.48 7.15 1.32
C GLY A 186 11.15 7.05 -0.18
N ALA A 187 11.89 6.24 -0.95
CA ALA A 187 11.55 5.90 -2.34
C ALA A 187 10.48 4.81 -2.44
N VAL A 188 10.27 4.01 -1.36
CA VAL A 188 9.17 3.05 -1.28
C VAL A 188 7.87 3.82 -1.01
N THR A 189 6.87 3.61 -1.84
CA THR A 189 5.54 4.22 -1.68
C THR A 189 4.74 3.46 -0.64
N LEU A 190 4.03 4.18 0.24
CA LEU A 190 3.22 3.59 1.29
C LEU A 190 1.73 3.79 1.00
N SER A 191 0.96 2.71 1.10
CA SER A 191 -0.48 2.72 0.89
C SER A 191 -1.22 2.39 2.18
N PHE A 192 -2.21 3.21 2.52
CA PHE A 192 -2.94 3.11 3.77
C PHE A 192 -4.40 2.75 3.52
N ALA A 193 -4.95 1.88 4.36
CA ALA A 193 -6.38 1.63 4.36
C ALA A 193 -7.15 2.94 4.62
N ALA A 194 -8.13 3.26 3.79
CA ALA A 194 -8.84 4.55 3.87
C ALA A 194 -9.64 4.72 5.17
N ASP A 195 -9.98 3.64 5.84
CA ASP A 195 -10.71 3.61 7.12
C ASP A 195 -9.80 3.48 8.35
N ALA A 196 -8.48 3.44 8.17
CA ALA A 196 -7.52 3.29 9.25
C ALA A 196 -7.70 4.35 10.35
N PRO A 197 -7.62 3.95 11.64
CA PRO A 197 -7.67 4.88 12.75
C PRO A 197 -6.50 5.86 12.72
N GLY A 198 -6.77 7.15 12.94
CA GLY A 198 -5.72 8.17 12.98
C GLY A 198 -4.99 8.39 11.64
N LEU A 199 -5.64 8.10 10.53
CA LEU A 199 -5.07 8.06 9.18
C LEU A 199 -4.23 9.30 8.84
N GLN A 200 -4.71 10.52 9.14
CA GLN A 200 -3.94 11.74 8.84
C GLN A 200 -2.58 11.77 9.56
N GLY A 201 -2.54 11.33 10.81
CA GLY A 201 -1.28 11.25 11.56
C GLY A 201 -0.28 10.27 10.95
N TRP A 202 -0.75 9.16 10.40
CA TRP A 202 0.08 8.21 9.67
C TRP A 202 0.61 8.79 8.37
N VAL A 203 -0.24 9.46 7.60
CA VAL A 203 0.13 10.13 6.35
C VAL A 203 1.18 11.22 6.62
N ASP A 204 0.95 12.06 7.62
CA ASP A 204 1.89 13.13 8.01
C ASP A 204 3.25 12.54 8.40
N LYS A 205 3.27 11.45 9.18
CA LYS A 205 4.50 10.76 9.56
C LYS A 205 5.21 10.15 8.35
N ALA A 206 4.50 9.46 7.47
CA ALA A 206 5.07 8.88 6.26
C ALA A 206 5.71 9.95 5.36
N ARG A 207 5.02 11.06 5.14
CA ARG A 207 5.54 12.17 4.34
C ARG A 207 6.75 12.84 4.99
N ALA A 208 6.76 13.00 6.31
CA ALA A 208 7.91 13.50 7.05
C ALA A 208 9.15 12.59 6.91
N HIS A 209 8.96 11.28 6.68
CA HIS A 209 10.02 10.31 6.38
C HIS A 209 10.33 10.20 4.87
N GLY A 210 9.69 11.03 4.04
CA GLY A 210 9.96 11.12 2.62
C GLY A 210 9.24 10.11 1.74
N HIS A 211 8.26 9.38 2.28
CA HIS A 211 7.44 8.46 1.51
C HIS A 211 6.31 9.17 0.77
N GLU A 212 6.11 8.83 -0.50
CA GLU A 212 4.84 9.09 -1.16
C GLU A 212 3.72 8.25 -0.53
N VAL A 213 2.51 8.79 -0.57
CA VAL A 213 1.35 8.15 0.05
C VAL A 213 0.24 7.91 -0.95
N MET A 214 -0.33 6.72 -0.91
CA MET A 214 -1.59 6.34 -1.55
C MET A 214 -2.60 5.94 -0.48
N ILE A 215 -3.89 5.90 -0.84
CA ILE A 215 -4.94 5.27 -0.03
C ILE A 215 -5.58 4.12 -0.78
N GLU A 216 -6.02 3.11 -0.04
CA GLU A 216 -6.66 1.92 -0.57
C GLU A 216 -8.18 2.09 -0.57
N LEU A 217 -8.78 1.86 -1.71
CA LEU A 217 -10.22 1.89 -1.88
C LEU A 217 -10.76 0.46 -1.81
N PRO A 218 -11.60 0.13 -0.81
CA PRO A 218 -12.24 -1.18 -0.77
C PRO A 218 -13.19 -1.32 -1.96
N MET A 219 -12.91 -2.29 -2.82
CA MET A 219 -13.67 -2.58 -4.03
C MET A 219 -14.24 -3.98 -3.98
N GLN A 220 -15.41 -4.18 -4.58
CA GLN A 220 -16.09 -5.48 -4.56
C GLN A 220 -15.30 -6.54 -5.33
N GLY A 221 -14.84 -7.54 -4.58
CA GLY A 221 -14.26 -8.77 -5.10
C GLY A 221 -15.22 -9.96 -4.98
N ALA A 222 -14.64 -11.16 -4.91
CA ALA A 222 -15.40 -12.40 -4.72
C ALA A 222 -15.87 -12.60 -3.25
N GLY A 223 -15.21 -11.93 -2.31
CA GLY A 223 -15.49 -12.01 -0.88
C GLY A 223 -16.70 -11.19 -0.41
N ALA A 224 -16.89 -11.13 0.90
CA ALA A 224 -17.91 -10.29 1.52
C ALA A 224 -17.54 -8.80 1.38
N THR A 225 -18.54 -7.97 1.13
CA THR A 225 -18.34 -6.52 1.06
C THR A 225 -18.35 -5.91 2.45
N GLU A 226 -17.38 -5.06 2.73
CA GLU A 226 -17.31 -4.26 3.95
C GLU A 226 -18.14 -2.97 3.82
N THR A 227 -18.32 -2.28 4.93
CA THR A 227 -18.94 -0.96 4.94
C THR A 227 -18.13 -0.02 4.04
N ARG A 228 -18.82 0.74 3.16
CA ARG A 228 -18.21 1.66 2.21
C ARG A 228 -17.47 1.02 1.03
N THR A 229 -17.54 -0.29 0.85
CA THR A 229 -17.05 -0.94 -0.37
C THR A 229 -17.72 -0.35 -1.62
N LEU A 230 -16.91 -0.09 -2.64
CA LEU A 230 -17.40 0.28 -3.97
C LEU A 230 -17.87 -0.99 -4.66
N THR A 231 -19.13 -1.02 -5.13
CA THR A 231 -19.80 -2.25 -5.57
C THR A 231 -20.30 -2.19 -7.01
N ILE A 232 -20.53 -3.34 -7.62
CA ILE A 232 -21.16 -3.45 -8.95
C ILE A 232 -22.69 -3.32 -8.88
N ALA A 233 -23.28 -3.55 -7.70
CA ALA A 233 -24.71 -3.45 -7.48
C ALA A 233 -25.09 -2.12 -6.84
N GLY A 234 -26.26 -1.62 -7.20
CA GLY A 234 -26.80 -0.38 -6.64
C GLY A 234 -26.63 0.83 -7.56
N PRO A 235 -27.16 1.98 -7.16
CA PRO A 235 -27.06 3.20 -7.96
C PRO A 235 -25.65 3.79 -7.90
N ASP A 236 -25.18 4.39 -9.00
CA ASP A 236 -23.89 5.08 -9.10
C ASP A 236 -23.70 6.10 -7.98
N THR A 237 -24.78 6.76 -7.55
CA THR A 237 -24.75 7.74 -6.47
C THR A 237 -24.28 7.16 -5.12
N ALA A 238 -24.51 5.87 -4.86
CA ALA A 238 -24.01 5.20 -3.66
C ALA A 238 -22.49 5.03 -3.71
N ASN A 239 -21.96 4.57 -4.85
CA ASN A 239 -20.52 4.47 -5.07
C ASN A 239 -19.83 5.83 -4.99
N ILE A 240 -20.40 6.86 -5.61
CA ILE A 240 -19.82 8.21 -5.57
C ILE A 240 -19.82 8.75 -4.14
N LYS A 241 -20.89 8.56 -3.37
CA LYS A 241 -20.96 8.97 -1.97
C LYS A 241 -19.92 8.23 -1.10
N ASN A 242 -19.78 6.92 -1.30
CA ASN A 242 -18.78 6.12 -0.60
C ASN A 242 -17.36 6.57 -1.00
N LEU A 243 -17.10 6.76 -2.28
CA LEU A 243 -15.83 7.25 -2.79
C LEU A 243 -15.47 8.62 -2.21
N GLU A 244 -16.38 9.59 -2.23
CA GLU A 244 -16.14 10.91 -1.63
C GLU A 244 -15.85 10.82 -0.13
N TYR A 245 -16.54 9.94 0.60
CA TYR A 245 -16.23 9.67 2.00
C TYR A 245 -14.82 9.12 2.17
N LEU A 246 -14.43 8.10 1.41
CA LEU A 246 -13.10 7.49 1.48
C LEU A 246 -12.00 8.51 1.14
N LEU A 247 -12.20 9.31 0.10
CA LEU A 247 -11.27 10.36 -0.32
C LEU A 247 -11.14 11.49 0.71
N SER A 248 -12.16 11.73 1.51
CA SER A 248 -12.16 12.80 2.53
C SER A 248 -11.46 12.42 3.83
N ARG A 249 -11.06 11.13 4.01
CA ARG A 249 -10.51 10.61 5.27
C ARG A 249 -9.14 11.18 5.63
N THR A 250 -8.39 11.62 4.63
CA THR A 250 -7.07 12.22 4.82
C THR A 250 -6.71 13.12 3.64
N GLN A 251 -5.63 13.87 3.79
CA GLN A 251 -4.99 14.63 2.72
C GLN A 251 -3.50 14.30 2.66
N GLY A 252 -2.86 14.55 1.50
CA GLY A 252 -1.44 14.30 1.34
C GLY A 252 -1.09 13.05 0.56
N TYR A 253 -2.05 12.46 -0.13
CA TYR A 253 -1.84 11.35 -1.05
C TYR A 253 -1.96 11.81 -2.51
N PHE A 254 -1.20 11.16 -3.39
CA PHE A 254 -1.14 11.52 -4.81
C PHE A 254 -1.98 10.60 -5.70
N ALA A 255 -2.30 9.41 -5.23
CA ALA A 255 -3.00 8.39 -5.97
C ALA A 255 -3.80 7.49 -5.03
N VAL A 256 -4.63 6.65 -5.63
CA VAL A 256 -5.34 5.58 -4.95
C VAL A 256 -4.97 4.23 -5.54
N THR A 257 -5.24 3.16 -4.81
CA THR A 257 -5.15 1.78 -5.29
C THR A 257 -6.41 1.01 -4.88
N ASN A 258 -6.72 -0.08 -5.55
CA ASN A 258 -7.77 -0.97 -5.11
C ASN A 258 -7.29 -1.85 -3.94
N TYR A 259 -8.20 -2.17 -3.04
CA TYR A 259 -8.10 -3.29 -2.11
C TYR A 259 -9.18 -4.29 -2.50
N ASP A 260 -8.81 -5.53 -2.83
CA ASP A 260 -9.68 -6.49 -3.51
C ASP A 260 -10.20 -5.91 -4.85
N GLY A 261 -11.36 -6.29 -5.32
CA GLY A 261 -12.01 -5.61 -6.46
C GLY A 261 -11.97 -6.39 -7.75
N ASP A 262 -11.63 -7.67 -7.76
CA ASP A 262 -11.54 -8.50 -8.96
C ASP A 262 -12.86 -8.51 -9.78
N ARG A 263 -14.00 -8.29 -9.14
CA ARG A 263 -15.29 -8.15 -9.81
C ARG A 263 -15.51 -6.73 -10.34
N LEU A 264 -15.29 -5.71 -9.49
CA LEU A 264 -15.56 -4.31 -9.86
C LEU A 264 -14.65 -3.81 -10.99
N VAL A 265 -13.34 -4.18 -10.97
CA VAL A 265 -12.39 -3.73 -12.00
C VAL A 265 -12.70 -4.28 -13.40
N ASN A 266 -13.60 -5.26 -13.49
CA ASN A 266 -14.09 -5.85 -14.74
C ASN A 266 -15.50 -5.40 -15.13
N ASP A 267 -16.20 -4.63 -14.27
CA ASP A 267 -17.51 -4.05 -14.59
C ASP A 267 -17.36 -2.60 -15.05
N GLU A 268 -17.30 -2.40 -16.37
CA GLU A 268 -17.08 -1.08 -16.96
C GLU A 268 -18.18 -0.08 -16.58
N THR A 269 -19.43 -0.54 -16.41
CA THR A 269 -20.56 0.33 -16.09
C THR A 269 -20.43 0.90 -14.68
N ALA A 270 -20.19 0.05 -13.70
CA ALA A 270 -20.02 0.47 -12.30
C ALA A 270 -18.71 1.22 -12.07
N LEU A 271 -17.66 0.89 -12.84
CA LEU A 271 -16.33 1.50 -12.71
C LEU A 271 -16.24 2.90 -13.33
N LEU A 272 -16.99 3.17 -14.42
CA LEU A 272 -16.91 4.44 -15.16
C LEU A 272 -17.13 5.69 -14.29
N PRO A 273 -18.17 5.79 -13.45
CA PRO A 273 -18.35 6.96 -12.60
C PRO A 273 -17.23 7.11 -11.56
N ILE A 274 -16.66 6.03 -11.09
CA ILE A 274 -15.52 6.02 -10.16
C ILE A 274 -14.28 6.60 -10.84
N ILE A 275 -13.94 6.11 -12.03
CA ILE A 275 -12.81 6.60 -12.84
C ILE A 275 -12.93 8.09 -13.14
N LYS A 276 -14.12 8.54 -13.54
CA LYS A 276 -14.38 9.98 -13.79
C LYS A 276 -14.21 10.83 -12.54
N THR A 277 -14.67 10.33 -11.40
CA THR A 277 -14.53 11.05 -10.12
C THR A 277 -13.07 11.18 -9.71
N LEU A 278 -12.28 10.10 -9.83
CA LEU A 278 -10.84 10.11 -9.52
C LEU A 278 -10.07 11.03 -10.45
N LYS A 279 -10.36 11.00 -11.76
CA LYS A 279 -9.78 11.94 -12.73
C LYS A 279 -10.07 13.39 -12.36
N ASN A 280 -11.34 13.70 -12.07
CA ASN A 280 -11.76 15.05 -11.69
C ASN A 280 -11.15 15.50 -10.36
N ALA A 281 -10.81 14.57 -9.47
CA ALA A 281 -10.05 14.84 -8.26
C ALA A 281 -8.56 15.10 -8.51
N GLY A 282 -8.07 14.90 -9.74
CA GLY A 282 -6.66 15.06 -10.10
C GLY A 282 -5.72 14.01 -9.52
N LEU A 283 -6.25 12.83 -9.20
CA LEU A 283 -5.51 11.69 -8.63
C LEU A 283 -4.99 10.75 -9.71
N GLY A 284 -3.96 9.97 -9.37
CA GLY A 284 -3.57 8.77 -10.11
C GLY A 284 -4.26 7.52 -9.55
N PHE A 285 -4.19 6.43 -10.32
CA PHE A 285 -4.62 5.10 -9.88
C PHE A 285 -3.50 4.09 -10.11
N VAL A 286 -3.22 3.28 -9.10
CA VAL A 286 -2.33 2.12 -9.21
C VAL A 286 -3.19 0.88 -9.07
N TYR A 287 -3.41 0.17 -10.17
CA TYR A 287 -4.12 -1.10 -10.15
C TYR A 287 -3.17 -2.20 -9.66
N ASP A 288 -3.63 -3.08 -8.78
CA ASP A 288 -2.79 -4.11 -8.15
C ASP A 288 -2.32 -5.22 -9.10
N GLY A 289 -2.91 -5.30 -10.29
CA GLY A 289 -2.53 -6.30 -11.30
C GLY A 289 -3.01 -7.72 -10.97
N ALA A 290 -3.98 -7.87 -10.05
CA ALA A 290 -4.47 -9.18 -9.63
C ALA A 290 -5.13 -9.97 -10.77
N ILE A 291 -5.68 -9.28 -11.77
CA ILE A 291 -6.35 -9.90 -12.92
C ILE A 291 -5.71 -9.39 -14.22
N ASP A 292 -5.26 -10.33 -15.03
CA ASP A 292 -4.78 -10.04 -16.38
C ASP A 292 -5.90 -9.48 -17.26
N ASN A 293 -5.59 -8.45 -18.06
CA ASN A 293 -6.53 -7.82 -19.01
C ASN A 293 -7.79 -7.25 -18.33
N ALA A 294 -7.68 -6.77 -17.09
CA ALA A 294 -8.78 -6.10 -16.39
C ALA A 294 -9.32 -4.91 -17.21
N ARG A 295 -10.64 -4.69 -17.14
CA ARG A 295 -11.31 -3.61 -17.87
C ARG A 295 -10.92 -2.22 -17.42
N ILE A 296 -10.32 -2.09 -16.24
CA ILE A 296 -9.90 -0.81 -15.67
C ILE A 296 -8.84 -0.11 -16.53
N ASP A 297 -7.86 -0.83 -17.10
CA ASP A 297 -6.78 -0.25 -17.91
C ASP A 297 -7.31 0.48 -19.17
N PRO A 298 -8.05 -0.18 -20.08
CA PRO A 298 -8.58 0.48 -21.28
C PRO A 298 -9.60 1.57 -20.92
N LEU A 299 -10.37 1.40 -19.85
CA LEU A 299 -11.32 2.41 -19.39
C LEU A 299 -10.61 3.66 -18.88
N ALA A 300 -9.62 3.52 -18.00
CA ALA A 300 -8.84 4.63 -17.48
C ALA A 300 -8.14 5.41 -18.60
N LYS A 301 -7.56 4.71 -19.58
CA LYS A 301 -6.93 5.30 -20.77
C LYS A 301 -7.95 6.11 -21.59
N ARG A 302 -9.13 5.56 -21.85
CA ARG A 302 -10.20 6.23 -22.60
C ARG A 302 -10.67 7.50 -21.87
N GLU A 303 -10.82 7.45 -20.57
CA GLU A 303 -11.29 8.58 -19.76
C GLU A 303 -10.17 9.57 -19.39
N GLY A 304 -8.91 9.23 -19.64
CA GLY A 304 -7.73 10.05 -19.33
C GLY A 304 -7.39 10.13 -17.85
N LEU A 305 -7.67 9.08 -17.08
CA LEU A 305 -7.16 8.91 -15.71
C LEU A 305 -5.73 8.36 -15.79
N PRO A 306 -4.73 9.01 -15.16
CA PRO A 306 -3.40 8.42 -15.02
C PRO A 306 -3.49 7.11 -14.24
N LEU A 307 -3.21 5.99 -14.92
CA LEU A 307 -3.26 4.66 -14.33
C LEU A 307 -2.03 3.84 -14.73
N VAL A 308 -1.50 3.10 -13.79
CA VAL A 308 -0.50 2.04 -14.00
C VAL A 308 -0.94 0.78 -13.30
N SER A 309 -0.64 -0.37 -13.92
CA SER A 309 -0.89 -1.69 -13.33
C SER A 309 0.39 -2.24 -12.73
N ALA A 310 0.30 -2.78 -11.52
CA ALA A 310 1.39 -3.51 -10.89
C ALA A 310 1.57 -4.89 -11.56
N TYR A 311 2.75 -5.47 -11.37
CA TYR A 311 3.04 -6.84 -11.76
C TYR A 311 2.39 -7.88 -10.82
N GLY A 312 1.78 -7.41 -9.73
CA GLY A 312 1.14 -8.20 -8.70
C GLY A 312 1.84 -8.11 -7.35
N TYR A 313 1.49 -9.03 -6.47
CA TYR A 313 1.97 -9.02 -5.10
C TYR A 313 3.29 -9.78 -4.94
N LEU A 314 4.23 -9.17 -4.21
CA LEU A 314 5.56 -9.71 -3.91
C LEU A 314 5.51 -10.84 -2.87
N ASP A 315 4.46 -10.85 -2.06
CA ASP A 315 4.22 -11.71 -0.90
C ASP A 315 2.93 -12.55 -1.01
N ASP A 316 2.35 -12.67 -2.22
CA ASP A 316 1.11 -13.40 -2.50
C ASP A 316 1.19 -14.87 -2.06
N LYS A 317 2.30 -15.55 -2.36
CA LYS A 317 2.46 -16.98 -2.08
C LYS A 317 3.11 -17.27 -0.74
N GLN A 318 4.06 -16.43 -0.33
CA GLN A 318 4.86 -16.60 0.88
C GLN A 318 5.28 -15.24 1.42
N GLN A 319 5.04 -15.03 2.70
CA GLN A 319 5.26 -13.75 3.39
C GLN A 319 6.63 -13.69 4.11
N ASP A 320 7.52 -14.65 3.84
CA ASP A 320 8.87 -14.63 4.39
C ASP A 320 9.82 -13.73 3.58
N SER A 321 10.83 -13.20 4.24
CA SER A 321 11.75 -12.22 3.66
C SER A 321 12.58 -12.76 2.47
N ILE A 322 12.86 -14.07 2.43
CA ILE A 322 13.64 -14.68 1.35
C ILE A 322 12.80 -14.75 0.07
N SER A 323 11.55 -15.16 0.20
CA SER A 323 10.60 -15.25 -0.92
C SER A 323 10.29 -13.87 -1.48
N VAL A 324 10.01 -12.88 -0.62
CA VAL A 324 9.78 -11.48 -1.03
C VAL A 324 11.02 -10.91 -1.74
N ARG A 325 12.22 -11.10 -1.19
CA ARG A 325 13.46 -10.69 -1.86
C ARG A 325 13.60 -11.29 -3.26
N ARG A 326 13.26 -12.57 -3.42
CA ARG A 326 13.30 -13.28 -4.73
C ARG A 326 12.27 -12.72 -5.70
N SER A 327 11.06 -12.41 -5.23
CA SER A 327 10.02 -11.74 -6.05
C SER A 327 10.51 -10.39 -6.56
N ILE A 328 11.15 -9.57 -5.72
CA ILE A 328 11.73 -8.29 -6.14
C ILE A 328 12.88 -8.49 -7.14
N GLN A 329 13.73 -9.50 -6.95
CA GLN A 329 14.78 -9.84 -7.93
C GLN A 329 14.20 -10.22 -9.30
N THR A 330 13.06 -10.91 -9.33
CA THR A 330 12.36 -11.24 -10.57
C THR A 330 11.77 -9.99 -11.21
N LEU A 331 11.07 -9.15 -10.43
CA LEU A 331 10.53 -7.88 -10.88
C LEU A 331 11.62 -6.98 -11.51
N ALA A 332 12.80 -6.92 -10.90
CA ALA A 332 13.89 -6.09 -11.39
C ALA A 332 14.43 -6.51 -12.77
N LYS A 333 14.18 -7.76 -13.21
CA LYS A 333 14.54 -8.22 -14.54
C LYS A 333 13.63 -7.64 -15.63
N GLU A 334 12.43 -7.21 -15.27
CA GLU A 334 11.44 -6.62 -16.17
C GLU A 334 11.64 -5.10 -16.40
N SER A 335 12.68 -4.50 -15.79
CA SER A 335 12.91 -3.05 -15.75
C SER A 335 13.69 -2.51 -16.96
N TYR A 336 13.41 -2.95 -18.20
CA TYR A 336 14.13 -2.46 -19.38
C TYR A 336 13.47 -1.23 -20.02
N GLU A 337 12.18 -1.25 -20.28
CA GLU A 337 11.47 -0.16 -20.98
C GLU A 337 10.53 0.62 -20.05
N ASN A 338 9.98 -0.06 -19.08
CA ASN A 338 9.02 0.49 -18.12
C ASN A 338 9.57 0.43 -16.69
N VAL A 339 8.91 1.10 -15.78
CA VAL A 339 9.16 1.00 -14.35
C VAL A 339 8.16 -0.01 -13.76
N PRO A 340 8.54 -1.30 -13.63
CA PRO A 340 7.63 -2.29 -13.08
C PRO A 340 7.34 -2.00 -11.62
N ILE A 341 6.09 -2.22 -11.21
CA ILE A 341 5.62 -1.96 -9.85
C ILE A 341 5.35 -3.30 -9.17
N GLY A 342 5.97 -3.52 -8.01
CA GLY A 342 5.66 -4.62 -7.12
C GLY A 342 4.92 -4.12 -5.89
N MET A 343 3.82 -4.75 -5.55
CA MET A 343 3.05 -4.48 -4.34
C MET A 343 3.30 -5.54 -3.28
N GLY A 344 3.21 -5.18 -2.02
CA GLY A 344 3.26 -6.12 -0.91
C GLY A 344 2.42 -5.60 0.23
N PHE A 345 1.95 -6.51 1.09
CA PHE A 345 1.19 -6.15 2.27
C PHE A 345 2.10 -5.77 3.46
N ALA A 346 1.49 -5.16 4.47
CA ALA A 346 2.14 -4.74 5.71
C ALA A 346 2.49 -5.96 6.61
N TYR A 347 3.39 -6.82 6.12
CA TYR A 347 3.95 -7.93 6.89
C TYR A 347 5.40 -7.65 7.25
N GLY A 348 5.85 -8.20 8.39
CA GLY A 348 7.25 -8.11 8.80
C GLY A 348 8.20 -8.70 7.74
N GLY A 349 7.84 -9.84 7.17
CA GLY A 349 8.62 -10.49 6.11
C GLY A 349 8.72 -9.65 4.84
N THR A 350 7.67 -8.92 4.46
CA THR A 350 7.69 -7.99 3.31
C THR A 350 8.67 -6.86 3.54
N ILE A 351 8.62 -6.22 4.71
CA ILE A 351 9.53 -5.14 5.08
C ILE A 351 10.98 -5.63 5.10
N ASP A 352 11.23 -6.78 5.72
CA ASP A 352 12.57 -7.36 5.82
C ASP A 352 13.08 -7.88 4.46
N GLY A 353 12.20 -8.40 3.61
CA GLY A 353 12.53 -8.80 2.24
C GLY A 353 12.95 -7.62 1.36
N ILE A 354 12.26 -6.49 1.47
CA ILE A 354 12.63 -5.23 0.79
C ILE A 354 14.01 -4.77 1.29
N LYS A 355 14.24 -4.75 2.60
CA LYS A 355 15.54 -4.37 3.18
C LYS A 355 16.68 -5.30 2.73
N ALA A 356 16.42 -6.61 2.72
CA ALA A 356 17.39 -7.61 2.28
C ALA A 356 17.73 -7.46 0.79
N TRP A 357 16.74 -7.14 -0.05
CA TRP A 357 16.98 -6.84 -1.47
C TRP A 357 17.82 -5.57 -1.63
N LEU A 358 17.49 -4.49 -0.93
CA LEU A 358 18.23 -3.23 -0.95
C LEU A 358 19.70 -3.39 -0.58
N ALA A 359 20.00 -4.28 0.37
CA ALA A 359 21.37 -4.56 0.80
C ALA A 359 22.20 -5.31 -0.27
N SER A 360 21.55 -5.95 -1.24
CA SER A 360 22.18 -6.83 -2.24
C SER A 360 21.75 -6.55 -3.68
N LYS A 361 21.01 -5.48 -3.94
CA LYS A 361 20.53 -5.12 -5.28
C LYS A 361 21.67 -4.85 -6.27
N PRO A 362 21.45 -5.03 -7.57
CA PRO A 362 22.41 -4.60 -8.59
C PRO A 362 22.71 -3.09 -8.47
N LYS A 363 23.93 -2.69 -8.81
CA LYS A 363 24.36 -1.29 -8.72
C LYS A 363 23.63 -0.38 -9.71
N ASP A 364 23.21 -0.94 -10.85
CA ASP A 364 22.47 -0.29 -11.93
C ASP A 364 20.97 -0.24 -11.72
N THR A 365 20.48 -0.70 -10.58
CA THR A 365 19.04 -0.78 -10.30
C THR A 365 18.67 0.03 -9.04
N GLU A 366 17.70 0.93 -9.16
CA GLU A 366 17.24 1.80 -8.08
C GLU A 366 15.72 1.76 -7.92
N ILE A 367 15.23 2.22 -6.74
CA ILE A 367 13.79 2.39 -6.53
C ILE A 367 13.37 3.78 -6.99
N ALA A 368 12.41 3.84 -7.91
CA ALA A 368 11.71 5.07 -8.27
C ALA A 368 10.38 5.18 -7.49
N PRO A 369 9.96 6.38 -7.12
CA PRO A 369 8.63 6.59 -6.57
C PRO A 369 7.56 6.24 -7.60
N VAL A 370 6.41 5.71 -7.15
CA VAL A 370 5.33 5.27 -8.05
C VAL A 370 4.76 6.41 -8.89
N SER A 371 4.75 7.64 -8.34
CA SER A 371 4.34 8.82 -9.10
C SER A 371 5.17 9.05 -10.37
N TYR A 372 6.42 8.60 -10.40
CA TYR A 372 7.25 8.64 -11.60
C TYR A 372 6.72 7.69 -12.68
N ALA A 373 6.38 6.45 -12.31
CA ALA A 373 5.78 5.48 -13.23
C ALA A 373 4.44 6.00 -13.81
N LEU A 374 3.60 6.63 -12.97
CA LEU A 374 2.33 7.25 -13.40
C LEU A 374 2.50 8.40 -14.40
N LYS A 375 3.59 9.18 -14.27
CA LYS A 375 3.85 10.33 -15.14
C LYS A 375 4.54 9.97 -16.46
N LYS A 376 5.14 8.78 -16.53
CA LYS A 376 5.88 8.33 -17.72
C LYS A 376 4.95 7.76 -18.80
N ARG A 377 3.68 7.49 -18.49
CA ARG A 377 2.68 6.94 -19.42
C ARG A 377 1.92 7.98 -20.22
#